data_bc20170edcee2ab336f00eaf72b7ec55
#
_entry.id   bc20170edcee2ab336f00eaf72b7ec55
#
_cell.length_a   1.000
_cell.length_b   1.000
_cell.length_c   1.000
_cell.angle_alpha   90.00
_cell.angle_beta   90.00
_cell.angle_gamma   90.00
#
_symmetry.space_group_name_H-M   'P 1'
#
loop_
_entity.id
_entity.type
_entity.pdbx_description
1 polymer ?
#
loop_
_entity_poly.entity_id
_entity_poly.type
_entity_poly.pdbx_seq_one_letter_code
_entity_poly.pdbx_strand_id
1 'polypeptide(L)'
;MKAHFVLGITLCLGLLFGNACTKPTPPEPHSDIVATVEKAGSGDLSSTAAPQIEDWLRKHRDLAVQVDDLCKPARDKADANWAASTEGRVCTAARNASMFYRQYRTPPKPKGDAVGPGLY
;
A
#
# COMPACT_ATOMS: atom_id res chain seq x y z
N MET A 1 -56.02 -43.38 -32.71
CA MET A 1 -54.56 -43.30 -32.59
C MET A 1 -54.16 -41.86 -32.82
N LYS A 2 -54.14 -41.06 -31.78
CA LYS A 2 -53.86 -39.64 -31.89
C LYS A 2 -52.65 -39.36 -30.97
N ALA A 3 -51.49 -39.09 -31.58
CA ALA A 3 -50.29 -38.64 -30.90
C ALA A 3 -50.45 -37.18 -30.56
N HIS A 4 -50.53 -36.87 -29.29
CA HIS A 4 -50.45 -35.48 -28.79
C HIS A 4 -49.00 -35.11 -28.55
N PHE A 5 -48.49 -34.30 -29.46
CA PHE A 5 -47.19 -33.66 -29.34
C PHE A 5 -47.37 -32.45 -28.43
N VAL A 6 -47.00 -32.57 -27.18
CA VAL A 6 -46.95 -31.43 -26.25
C VAL A 6 -45.61 -30.72 -26.44
N LEU A 7 -45.71 -29.60 -27.12
CA LEU A 7 -44.59 -28.69 -27.32
C LEU A 7 -44.37 -27.90 -26.03
N GLY A 8 -43.44 -28.37 -25.20
CA GLY A 8 -42.99 -27.66 -24.01
C GLY A 8 -42.08 -26.49 -24.41
N ILE A 9 -42.66 -25.28 -24.46
CA ILE A 9 -41.87 -24.05 -24.60
C ILE A 9 -41.26 -23.75 -23.25
N THR A 10 -40.02 -24.18 -23.05
CA THR A 10 -39.22 -23.79 -21.91
C THR A 10 -38.69 -22.38 -22.18
N LEU A 11 -39.32 -21.41 -21.55
CA LEU A 11 -38.91 -20.02 -21.56
C LEU A 11 -37.66 -19.90 -20.69
N CYS A 12 -36.49 -20.06 -21.30
CA CYS A 12 -35.20 -19.72 -20.63
C CYS A 12 -35.10 -18.20 -20.50
N LEU A 13 -35.60 -17.69 -19.39
CA LEU A 13 -35.31 -16.32 -18.97
C LEU A 13 -33.85 -16.26 -18.56
N GLY A 14 -32.97 -16.04 -19.55
CA GLY A 14 -31.54 -15.82 -19.33
C GLY A 14 -31.34 -14.50 -18.63
N LEU A 15 -31.17 -14.56 -17.32
CA LEU A 15 -30.57 -13.49 -16.54
C LEU A 15 -29.15 -13.25 -17.07
N LEU A 16 -29.02 -12.20 -17.85
CA LEU A 16 -27.75 -11.64 -18.26
C LEU A 16 -27.04 -11.08 -17.02
N PHE A 17 -26.49 -11.95 -16.18
CA PHE A 17 -25.39 -11.56 -15.32
C PHE A 17 -24.19 -11.40 -16.24
N GLY A 18 -23.92 -10.14 -16.59
CA GLY A 18 -22.69 -9.78 -17.22
C GLY A 18 -21.55 -10.18 -16.29
N ASN A 19 -20.99 -11.37 -16.53
CA ASN A 19 -19.67 -11.69 -16.05
C ASN A 19 -18.73 -10.73 -16.77
N ALA A 20 -18.49 -9.57 -16.16
CA ALA A 20 -17.31 -8.78 -16.47
C ALA A 20 -16.15 -9.74 -16.23
N CYS A 21 -15.63 -10.33 -17.29
CA CYS A 21 -14.34 -10.99 -17.26
C CYS A 21 -13.31 -9.91 -16.94
N THR A 22 -13.11 -9.66 -15.67
CA THR A 22 -11.91 -8.99 -15.21
C THR A 22 -10.78 -9.91 -15.63
N LYS A 23 -10.08 -9.51 -16.71
CA LYS A 23 -8.81 -10.11 -17.06
C LYS A 23 -8.00 -10.16 -15.78
N PRO A 24 -7.50 -11.33 -15.33
CA PRO A 24 -6.56 -11.34 -14.22
C PRO A 24 -5.41 -10.44 -14.63
N THR A 25 -5.26 -9.32 -13.92
CA THR A 25 -4.12 -8.44 -14.08
C THR A 25 -2.90 -9.31 -13.80
N PRO A 26 -1.92 -9.41 -14.72
CA PRO A 26 -0.70 -10.14 -14.44
C PRO A 26 -0.15 -9.58 -13.12
N PRO A 27 0.36 -10.42 -12.20
CA PRO A 27 0.91 -9.95 -10.94
C PRO A 27 1.94 -8.87 -11.29
N GLU A 28 1.72 -7.67 -10.76
CA GLU A 28 2.72 -6.59 -10.89
C GLU A 28 4.05 -7.17 -10.41
N PRO A 29 5.14 -6.96 -11.15
CA PRO A 29 6.44 -7.37 -10.66
C PRO A 29 6.63 -6.71 -9.30
N HIS A 30 6.72 -7.54 -8.24
CA HIS A 30 6.93 -7.05 -6.89
C HIS A 30 8.19 -6.19 -6.91
N SER A 31 8.02 -4.91 -6.65
CA SER A 31 9.16 -4.01 -6.55
C SER A 31 10.04 -4.45 -5.38
N ASP A 32 11.33 -4.17 -5.44
CA ASP A 32 12.27 -4.46 -4.34
C ASP A 32 11.80 -3.88 -3.00
N ILE A 33 11.05 -2.79 -3.06
CA ILE A 33 10.46 -2.13 -1.90
C ILE A 33 9.41 -3.04 -1.25
N VAL A 34 8.45 -3.55 -2.03
CA VAL A 34 7.42 -4.47 -1.57
C VAL A 34 8.05 -5.76 -1.04
N ALA A 35 8.98 -6.34 -1.81
CA ALA A 35 9.68 -7.55 -1.42
C ALA A 35 10.46 -7.38 -0.10
N THR A 36 11.00 -6.21 0.19
CA THR A 36 11.70 -5.91 1.45
C THR A 36 10.76 -6.02 2.64
N VAL A 37 9.54 -5.49 2.53
CA VAL A 37 8.54 -5.52 3.62
C VAL A 37 7.99 -6.93 3.80
N GLU A 38 7.71 -7.64 2.71
CA GLU A 38 7.20 -9.02 2.75
C GLU A 38 8.23 -9.99 3.35
N LYS A 39 9.50 -9.87 3.00
CA LYS A 39 10.61 -10.63 3.62
C LYS A 39 10.76 -10.39 5.11
N ALA A 40 10.40 -9.21 5.57
CA ALA A 40 10.41 -8.88 7.00
C ALA A 40 9.22 -9.48 7.78
N GLY A 41 8.29 -10.15 7.09
CA GLY A 41 7.20 -10.91 7.72
C GLY A 41 5.85 -10.21 7.72
N SER A 42 5.63 -9.20 6.88
CA SER A 42 4.31 -8.56 6.75
C SER A 42 3.25 -9.46 6.10
N GLY A 43 3.68 -10.50 5.38
CA GLY A 43 2.81 -11.29 4.50
C GLY A 43 2.61 -10.61 3.14
N ASP A 44 1.70 -11.15 2.33
CA ASP A 44 1.36 -10.64 1.00
C ASP A 44 0.69 -9.25 1.10
N LEU A 45 1.28 -8.27 0.47
CA LEU A 45 0.82 -6.88 0.48
C LEU A 45 -0.06 -6.51 -0.73
N SER A 46 -0.22 -7.40 -1.70
CA SER A 46 -0.95 -7.12 -2.94
C SER A 46 -2.41 -6.68 -2.71
N SER A 47 -3.06 -7.24 -1.70
CA SER A 47 -4.44 -6.95 -1.30
C SER A 47 -4.56 -6.17 0.02
N THR A 48 -3.43 -5.83 0.66
CA THR A 48 -3.43 -5.16 1.97
C THR A 48 -3.63 -3.65 1.84
N ALA A 49 -4.56 -3.10 2.59
CA ALA A 49 -4.81 -1.66 2.58
C ALA A 49 -3.68 -0.87 3.27
N ALA A 50 -3.41 0.34 2.80
CA ALA A 50 -2.35 1.20 3.34
C ALA A 50 -2.39 1.39 4.87
N PRO A 51 -3.54 1.59 5.54
CA PRO A 51 -3.59 1.70 7.00
C PRO A 51 -3.09 0.46 7.74
N GLN A 52 -3.37 -0.75 7.21
CA GLN A 52 -2.92 -2.01 7.81
C GLN A 52 -1.40 -2.16 7.66
N ILE A 53 -0.84 -1.77 6.52
CA ILE A 53 0.60 -1.74 6.28
C ILE A 53 1.26 -0.73 7.23
N GLU A 54 0.66 0.43 7.43
CA GLU A 54 1.15 1.47 8.34
C GLU A 54 1.17 0.96 9.79
N ASP A 55 0.10 0.33 10.27
CA ASP A 55 0.04 -0.23 11.62
C ASP A 55 1.10 -1.31 11.86
N TRP A 56 1.37 -2.12 10.84
CA TRP A 56 2.43 -3.11 10.90
C TRP A 56 3.81 -2.45 10.93
N LEU A 57 4.07 -1.46 10.07
CA LEU A 57 5.33 -0.72 10.01
C LEU A 57 5.58 0.09 11.27
N ARG A 58 4.56 0.59 11.95
CA ARG A 58 4.69 1.27 13.25
C ARG A 58 5.30 0.37 14.33
N LYS A 59 5.11 -0.93 14.23
CA LYS A 59 5.73 -1.93 15.11
C LYS A 59 7.18 -2.26 14.69
N HIS A 60 7.55 -1.94 13.45
CA HIS A 60 8.87 -2.21 12.85
C HIS A 60 9.57 -0.91 12.46
N ARG A 61 9.93 -0.11 13.46
CA ARG A 61 10.38 1.29 13.33
C ARG A 61 11.54 1.49 12.37
N ASP A 62 12.60 0.69 12.54
CA ASP A 62 13.81 0.85 11.74
C ASP A 62 13.54 0.48 10.27
N LEU A 63 12.70 -0.52 10.06
CA LEU A 63 12.26 -0.91 8.74
C LEU A 63 11.40 0.18 8.09
N ALA A 64 10.49 0.83 8.84
CA ALA A 64 9.67 1.92 8.32
C ALA A 64 10.53 3.07 7.79
N VAL A 65 11.59 3.43 8.51
CA VAL A 65 12.55 4.46 8.08
C VAL A 65 13.32 4.01 6.85
N GLN A 66 13.80 2.78 6.84
CA GLN A 66 14.53 2.20 5.70
C GLN A 66 13.67 2.18 4.44
N VAL A 67 12.43 1.71 4.55
CA VAL A 67 11.49 1.65 3.41
C VAL A 67 11.12 3.04 2.93
N ASP A 68 10.89 4.02 3.82
CA ASP A 68 10.64 5.40 3.43
C ASP A 68 11.81 5.99 2.61
N ASP A 69 13.05 5.69 3.02
CA ASP A 69 14.23 6.12 2.28
C ASP A 69 14.34 5.45 0.90
N LEU A 70 14.05 4.14 0.80
CA LEU A 70 13.98 3.42 -0.47
C LEU A 70 12.88 3.96 -1.40
N CYS A 71 11.80 4.47 -0.84
CA CYS A 71 10.67 5.02 -1.59
C CYS A 71 10.93 6.40 -2.21
N LYS A 72 11.95 7.12 -1.80
CA LYS A 72 12.22 8.48 -2.32
C LYS A 72 12.32 8.51 -3.86
N PRO A 73 13.19 7.71 -4.51
CA PRO A 73 13.30 7.72 -5.96
C PRO A 73 12.03 7.22 -6.67
N ALA A 74 11.26 6.32 -6.04
CA ALA A 74 9.99 5.85 -6.61
C ALA A 74 8.93 6.96 -6.59
N ARG A 75 8.86 7.74 -5.52
CA ARG A 75 7.97 8.91 -5.42
C ARG A 75 8.29 10.00 -6.44
N ASP A 76 9.57 10.24 -6.68
CA ASP A 76 10.02 11.28 -7.63
C ASP A 76 9.63 10.96 -9.08
N LYS A 77 9.42 9.67 -9.39
CA LYS A 77 9.02 9.16 -10.71
C LYS A 77 7.54 8.77 -10.78
N ALA A 78 6.81 8.94 -9.68
CA ALA A 78 5.43 8.48 -9.55
C ALA A 78 4.49 9.17 -10.55
N ASP A 79 3.63 8.38 -11.19
CA ASP A 79 2.50 8.86 -11.96
C ASP A 79 1.23 8.96 -11.10
N ALA A 80 0.13 9.43 -11.70
CA ALA A 80 -1.14 9.62 -11.00
C ALA A 80 -1.73 8.32 -10.42
N ASN A 81 -1.37 7.15 -10.96
CA ASN A 81 -1.90 5.85 -10.55
C ASN A 81 -1.00 5.14 -9.53
N TRP A 82 0.25 5.59 -9.40
CA TRP A 82 1.24 4.95 -8.53
C TRP A 82 0.77 4.80 -7.08
N ALA A 83 0.10 5.80 -6.53
CA ALA A 83 -0.39 5.77 -5.15
C ALA A 83 -1.36 4.63 -4.86
N ALA A 84 -2.10 4.16 -5.88
CA ALA A 84 -3.02 3.03 -5.79
C ALA A 84 -2.31 1.68 -5.96
N SER A 85 -1.10 1.65 -6.50
CA SER A 85 -0.30 0.43 -6.66
C SER A 85 0.12 -0.13 -5.30
N THR A 86 0.54 -1.39 -5.26
CA THR A 86 1.07 -2.01 -4.03
C THR A 86 2.29 -1.24 -3.52
N GLU A 87 3.21 -0.87 -4.39
CA GLU A 87 4.38 -0.07 -4.04
C GLU A 87 3.98 1.30 -3.47
N GLY A 88 3.04 2.01 -4.12
CA GLY A 88 2.58 3.31 -3.65
C GLY A 88 1.92 3.25 -2.28
N ARG A 89 1.12 2.21 -2.00
CA ARG A 89 0.53 1.98 -0.68
C ARG A 89 1.59 1.71 0.39
N VAL A 90 2.56 0.86 0.09
CA VAL A 90 3.70 0.57 0.98
C VAL A 90 4.50 1.84 1.27
N CYS A 91 4.82 2.61 0.25
CA CYS A 91 5.57 3.85 0.39
C CYS A 91 4.82 4.93 1.17
N THR A 92 3.51 5.04 0.99
CA THR A 92 2.67 5.96 1.77
C THR A 92 2.64 5.54 3.24
N ALA A 93 2.43 4.26 3.51
CA ALA A 93 2.41 3.70 4.84
C ALA A 93 3.77 3.86 5.55
N ALA A 94 4.88 3.60 4.85
CA ALA A 94 6.23 3.76 5.38
C ALA A 94 6.54 5.22 5.73
N ARG A 95 6.14 6.16 4.88
CA ARG A 95 6.29 7.60 5.15
C ARG A 95 5.54 8.00 6.41
N ASN A 96 4.28 7.63 6.53
CA ASN A 96 3.46 7.97 7.69
C ASN A 96 4.04 7.37 8.98
N ALA A 97 4.42 6.09 8.94
CA ALA A 97 5.03 5.41 10.07
C ALA A 97 6.38 6.04 10.46
N SER A 98 7.25 6.37 9.48
CA SER A 98 8.58 6.95 9.72
C SER A 98 8.52 8.37 10.24
N MET A 99 7.58 9.19 9.76
CA MET A 99 7.41 10.59 10.22
C MET A 99 7.14 10.64 11.72
N PHE A 100 6.31 9.73 12.22
CA PHE A 100 6.01 9.62 13.65
C PHE A 100 7.28 9.40 14.48
N TYR A 101 8.22 8.58 13.99
CA TYR A 101 9.46 8.29 14.70
C TYR A 101 10.54 9.34 14.55
N ARG A 102 10.62 9.98 13.40
CA ARG A 102 11.55 11.10 13.16
C ARG A 102 11.27 12.25 14.10
N GLN A 103 10.00 12.49 14.39
CA GLN A 103 9.55 13.54 15.32
C GLN A 103 10.03 13.28 16.76
N TYR A 104 10.08 12.02 17.19
CA TYR A 104 10.50 11.65 18.55
C TYR A 104 12.00 11.35 18.67
N ARG A 105 12.70 11.13 17.57
CA ARG A 105 14.10 10.75 17.55
C ARG A 105 15.04 11.95 17.44
N THR A 106 14.54 13.12 17.01
CA THR A 106 15.31 14.36 17.08
C THR A 106 15.18 14.88 18.52
N PRO A 107 16.22 14.75 19.36
CA PRO A 107 16.21 15.46 20.63
C PRO A 107 15.96 16.93 20.31
N PRO A 108 15.13 17.64 21.09
CA PRO A 108 14.95 19.05 20.88
C PRO A 108 16.35 19.67 20.81
N LYS A 109 16.61 20.36 19.70
CA LYS A 109 17.86 21.10 19.53
C LYS A 109 18.05 21.92 20.82
N PRO A 110 19.12 21.75 21.59
CA PRO A 110 19.31 22.54 22.78
C PRO A 110 19.15 23.99 22.34
N LYS A 111 18.19 24.69 22.91
CA LYS A 111 18.10 26.14 22.76
C LYS A 111 19.48 26.60 23.19
N GLY A 112 20.25 27.06 22.19
CA GLY A 112 21.56 27.59 22.49
C GLY A 112 21.35 28.63 23.57
N ASP A 113 21.87 28.33 24.75
CA ASP A 113 22.00 29.34 25.77
C ASP A 113 22.74 30.47 25.08
N ALA A 114 22.03 31.61 24.91
CA ALA A 114 22.67 32.82 24.51
C ALA A 114 23.72 33.07 25.58
N VAL A 115 24.94 32.68 25.29
CA VAL A 115 26.07 33.11 26.06
C VAL A 115 26.10 34.63 25.87
N GLY A 116 25.52 35.31 26.83
CA GLY A 116 25.60 36.74 26.88
C GLY A 116 27.11 37.14 26.88
N PRO A 117 27.48 38.22 26.17
CA PRO A 117 28.85 38.69 26.19
C PRO A 117 29.25 38.96 27.63
N GLY A 118 30.27 38.27 28.07
CA GLY A 118 30.82 38.46 29.39
C GLY A 118 31.22 39.95 29.55
N LEU A 119 30.68 40.56 30.57
CA LEU A 119 31.13 41.86 31.05
C LEU A 119 32.49 41.66 31.72
N TYR A 120 33.53 42.29 31.14
CA TYR A 120 34.74 42.66 31.83
C TYR A 120 34.62 44.11 32.21
#